data_e11e815cace1af8961e9c0a7e0e57934
#
_entry.id   e11e815cace1af8961e9c0a7e0e57934
#
_cell.length_a   1.000
_cell.length_b   1.000
_cell.length_c   1.000
_cell.angle_alpha   90.00
_cell.angle_beta   90.00
_cell.angle_gamma   90.00
#
_symmetry.space_group_name_H-M   'P 1'
#
loop_
_entity.id
_entity.type
_entity.pdbx_description
1 polymer ?
#
loop_
_entity_poly.entity_id
_entity_poly.type
_entity_poly.pdbx_seq_one_letter_code
_entity_poly.pdbx_strand_id
1 'polypeptide(L)'
;MTVRGGRKPRSARTGVPLDQARRVIGSSGWDDYIPPDLEELSAQRKPAPPDTRRDYRRSRSGGMGRLLLFGLLASIVGGLVLYGLNFVARPIVVGGIVDWAAENPTALKLPYVSDIVRGALWPSISQPIDANDTTAVVIVISPNATPREIADQLVAAGVLSDPRAFVYESIDKGVTGQFQVGRHVVSKAMTVDQMIEALTTPPVAPPYVRLTFREGLRIEQMVAKMEYLEANPVDKTAPLQMNVSQFYDLAAHPPADLVSQYRWLKLPAGASLEGFLFPATYDVAPNITPNELLTMLLDAFASHAPAALLKLPPDQIYQRVQLASLVETEAKVDSDRALIAGVYWNRLTSPKWPTRLLDANPTLNYANDSVWLQSHPIESWVNYTFWNSIQTSGPLSQVVFPGNLAAYNTYHHGGLPPTPICSPSAASLIAALTPDTADGYFYFLAKNDGSGTHAFAKTQAEQDANLKKYGYTQ
;
A
#
# COMPACT_ATOMS: atom_id res chain seq x y z
N MET A 1 45.35 25.13 -24.91
CA MET A 1 46.02 24.03 -25.65
C MET A 1 45.13 22.82 -25.51
N THR A 2 44.28 22.61 -26.48
CA THR A 2 44.35 21.61 -27.58
C THR A 2 44.41 20.16 -27.03
N VAL A 3 43.64 19.21 -27.33
CA VAL A 3 42.61 18.88 -28.32
C VAL A 3 42.40 17.35 -28.28
N ARG A 4 41.18 16.90 -28.57
CA ARG A 4 40.76 15.61 -29.18
C ARG A 4 40.86 14.33 -28.30
N GLY A 5 39.92 13.47 -28.26
CA GLY A 5 38.80 13.12 -29.13
C GLY A 5 38.80 11.61 -29.32
N GLY A 6 37.70 10.96 -29.29
CA GLY A 6 37.66 9.65 -29.94
C GLY A 6 36.74 8.60 -29.30
N ARG A 7 35.57 8.48 -29.88
CA ARG A 7 34.90 7.27 -30.42
C ARG A 7 34.27 6.23 -29.47
N LYS A 8 32.97 6.19 -29.59
CA LYS A 8 32.12 5.00 -29.33
C LYS A 8 32.51 3.82 -30.23
N PRO A 9 32.21 2.60 -29.87
CA PRO A 9 31.73 1.64 -30.85
C PRO A 9 30.30 1.16 -30.60
N ARG A 10 29.71 0.80 -31.73
CA ARG A 10 28.35 0.34 -32.02
C ARG A 10 28.09 -1.08 -31.55
N SER A 11 26.83 -1.25 -31.16
CA SER A 11 25.91 -2.40 -31.36
C SER A 11 26.45 -3.72 -31.92
N ALA A 12 26.11 -4.79 -31.24
CA ALA A 12 25.82 -6.08 -31.89
C ALA A 12 24.48 -6.61 -31.41
N ARG A 13 23.54 -6.66 -32.36
CA ARG A 13 22.31 -7.48 -32.26
C ARG A 13 22.75 -8.94 -32.42
N THR A 14 22.26 -9.80 -31.51
CA THR A 14 22.13 -11.21 -31.80
C THR A 14 20.70 -11.60 -31.45
N GLY A 15 19.94 -11.90 -32.51
CA GLY A 15 18.63 -12.50 -32.44
C GLY A 15 18.73 -13.96 -31.97
N VAL A 16 17.79 -14.36 -31.14
CA VAL A 16 17.55 -15.76 -30.82
C VAL A 16 16.30 -16.20 -31.58
N PRO A 17 16.32 -17.40 -32.25
CA PRO A 17 15.27 -17.83 -33.14
C PRO A 17 13.99 -18.26 -32.38
N LEU A 18 12.85 -17.86 -32.95
CA LEU A 18 11.52 -18.37 -32.68
C LEU A 18 11.39 -19.82 -33.18
N ASP A 19 11.75 -20.79 -32.35
CA ASP A 19 11.33 -22.18 -32.63
C ASP A 19 11.50 -23.09 -31.39
N GLN A 20 10.79 -22.84 -30.32
CA GLN A 20 10.57 -23.82 -29.24
C GLN A 20 9.40 -23.41 -28.31
N ALA A 21 8.23 -23.20 -28.86
CA ALA A 21 6.99 -23.14 -28.06
C ALA A 21 5.83 -23.78 -28.82
N ARG A 22 6.03 -25.04 -29.22
CA ARG A 22 4.96 -25.90 -29.73
C ARG A 22 5.16 -27.31 -29.21
N ARG A 23 4.70 -27.58 -28.00
CA ARG A 23 4.23 -28.88 -27.53
C ARG A 23 3.58 -28.71 -26.16
N VAL A 24 2.40 -29.25 -26.12
CA VAL A 24 1.45 -29.47 -25.03
C VAL A 24 0.25 -28.53 -25.12
N ILE A 25 -0.72 -28.92 -25.89
CA ILE A 25 -2.14 -29.07 -25.51
C ILE A 25 -2.76 -30.02 -26.51
N GLY A 26 -3.39 -31.05 -25.97
CA GLY A 26 -3.91 -32.21 -26.69
C GLY A 26 -5.17 -31.92 -27.50
N SER A 27 -5.29 -32.75 -28.49
CA SER A 27 -6.40 -32.96 -29.39
C SER A 27 -7.75 -33.28 -28.70
N SER A 28 -8.80 -32.55 -29.13
CA SER A 28 -10.15 -33.07 -29.24
C SER A 28 -10.88 -32.22 -30.30
N GLY A 29 -10.98 -32.64 -31.47
CA GLY A 29 -12.04 -33.26 -32.24
C GLY A 29 -13.16 -32.27 -32.60
N TRP A 30 -13.03 -31.57 -33.75
CA TRP A 30 -14.16 -31.06 -34.55
C TRP A 30 -13.65 -30.92 -36.00
N ASP A 31 -13.35 -32.06 -36.65
CA ASP A 31 -13.31 -32.21 -38.09
C ASP A 31 -14.41 -33.20 -38.38
N ASP A 32 -15.51 -32.73 -38.99
CA ASP A 32 -16.44 -33.43 -39.86
C ASP A 32 -17.73 -32.61 -39.98
N TYR A 33 -17.69 -31.51 -40.74
CA TYR A 33 -18.90 -30.95 -41.32
C TYR A 33 -18.59 -30.58 -42.77
N ILE A 34 -18.99 -31.50 -43.71
CA ILE A 34 -19.02 -31.27 -45.15
C ILE A 34 -20.40 -30.69 -45.49
N PRO A 35 -20.50 -29.48 -46.07
CA PRO A 35 -21.78 -28.98 -46.57
C PRO A 35 -22.17 -29.69 -47.90
N PRO A 36 -23.46 -30.02 -48.14
CA PRO A 36 -23.86 -30.67 -49.35
C PRO A 36 -23.85 -29.74 -50.56
N ASP A 37 -23.51 -30.34 -51.71
CA ASP A 37 -23.30 -29.76 -53.03
C ASP A 37 -24.54 -29.04 -53.56
N LEU A 38 -24.36 -27.86 -54.17
CA LEU A 38 -25.40 -27.00 -54.77
C LEU A 38 -25.87 -27.47 -56.14
N GLU A 39 -25.51 -28.67 -56.57
CA GLU A 39 -25.95 -29.20 -57.93
C GLU A 39 -27.25 -29.95 -57.94
N GLU A 40 -27.87 -30.30 -56.80
CA GLU A 40 -29.12 -31.10 -56.82
C GLU A 40 -30.46 -30.32 -56.87
N LEU A 41 -30.44 -28.99 -56.91
CA LEU A 41 -31.65 -28.16 -56.92
C LEU A 41 -32.09 -27.65 -58.30
N SER A 42 -31.48 -28.11 -59.38
CA SER A 42 -31.82 -27.63 -60.73
C SER A 42 -32.78 -28.54 -61.55
N ALA A 43 -33.24 -29.66 -61.01
CA ALA A 43 -33.98 -30.67 -61.75
C ALA A 43 -35.40 -30.92 -61.27
N GLN A 44 -36.24 -29.88 -61.09
CA GLN A 44 -37.69 -30.05 -60.99
C GLN A 44 -38.44 -28.81 -61.52
N ARG A 45 -38.45 -28.62 -62.88
CA ARG A 45 -39.48 -27.79 -63.54
C ARG A 45 -40.55 -28.70 -64.09
N LYS A 46 -41.75 -28.63 -63.54
CA LYS A 46 -42.94 -29.14 -64.14
C LYS A 46 -43.55 -28.10 -65.10
N PRO A 47 -44.14 -28.53 -66.24
CA PRO A 47 -44.66 -27.63 -67.26
C PRO A 47 -46.02 -27.03 -66.92
N ALA A 48 -46.27 -25.84 -67.46
CA ALA A 48 -47.47 -25.05 -67.28
C ALA A 48 -48.66 -25.62 -68.03
N PRO A 49 -49.88 -25.50 -67.48
CA PRO A 49 -51.12 -25.85 -68.25
C PRO A 49 -51.63 -24.63 -69.04
N PRO A 50 -52.49 -24.89 -70.05
CA PRO A 50 -52.81 -23.93 -71.10
C PRO A 50 -53.91 -22.92 -70.78
N ASP A 51 -53.81 -21.84 -71.53
CA ASP A 51 -54.61 -20.61 -71.58
C ASP A 51 -56.10 -20.94 -71.89
N THR A 52 -57.05 -20.51 -71.05
CA THR A 52 -58.44 -20.37 -71.37
C THR A 52 -58.95 -19.01 -71.11
N ARG A 53 -59.02 -18.20 -72.17
CA ARG A 53 -59.75 -16.94 -72.20
C ARG A 53 -61.25 -17.21 -72.00
N ARG A 54 -61.82 -16.52 -71.01
CA ARG A 54 -63.24 -16.23 -70.96
C ARG A 54 -63.47 -14.78 -70.62
N ASP A 55 -64.04 -14.07 -71.58
CA ASP A 55 -64.61 -12.75 -71.50
C ASP A 55 -65.65 -12.64 -70.40
N TYR A 56 -65.51 -11.62 -69.55
CA TYR A 56 -66.66 -11.13 -68.77
C TYR A 56 -66.75 -9.58 -68.87
N ARG A 57 -67.93 -9.21 -69.31
CA ARG A 57 -68.44 -7.85 -69.59
C ARG A 57 -68.40 -6.96 -68.31
N ARG A 58 -68.02 -5.70 -68.50
CA ARG A 58 -68.13 -4.58 -67.61
C ARG A 58 -69.52 -4.44 -66.96
N SER A 59 -69.50 -4.19 -65.63
CA SER A 59 -70.53 -3.41 -64.93
C SER A 59 -69.80 -2.24 -64.21
N ARG A 60 -70.05 -1.02 -64.67
CA ARG A 60 -69.63 0.22 -64.10
C ARG A 60 -70.62 0.61 -63.03
N SER A 61 -70.26 0.50 -61.74
CA SER A 61 -70.71 1.42 -60.71
C SER A 61 -69.90 1.14 -59.42
N GLY A 62 -69.24 2.13 -58.86
CA GLY A 62 -68.60 2.02 -57.54
C GLY A 62 -67.10 2.41 -57.45
N GLY A 63 -66.57 3.17 -58.43
CA GLY A 63 -65.15 3.46 -58.48
C GLY A 63 -64.64 4.46 -57.38
N MET A 64 -65.49 5.34 -56.90
CA MET A 64 -65.04 6.40 -55.97
C MET A 64 -64.94 5.92 -54.51
N GLY A 65 -65.86 5.09 -54.06
CA GLY A 65 -65.83 4.53 -52.69
C GLY A 65 -64.66 3.54 -52.46
N ARG A 66 -64.29 2.76 -53.51
CA ARG A 66 -63.11 1.87 -53.44
C ARG A 66 -61.80 2.62 -53.43
N LEU A 67 -61.69 3.71 -54.20
CA LEU A 67 -60.49 4.56 -54.17
C LEU A 67 -60.30 5.28 -52.81
N LEU A 68 -61.38 5.73 -52.15
CA LEU A 68 -61.37 6.31 -50.83
C LEU A 68 -60.99 5.25 -49.76
N LEU A 69 -61.54 4.02 -49.90
CA LEU A 69 -61.21 2.89 -49.02
C LEU A 69 -59.73 2.48 -49.14
N PHE A 70 -59.22 2.41 -50.38
CA PHE A 70 -57.78 2.12 -50.62
C PHE A 70 -56.91 3.24 -50.15
N GLY A 71 -57.28 4.51 -50.29
CA GLY A 71 -56.55 5.68 -49.72
C GLY A 71 -56.51 5.64 -48.22
N LEU A 72 -57.65 5.30 -47.57
CA LEU A 72 -57.70 5.16 -46.11
C LEU A 72 -56.85 3.97 -45.60
N LEU A 73 -56.97 2.80 -46.29
CA LEU A 73 -56.17 1.65 -45.93
C LEU A 73 -54.65 1.88 -46.13
N ALA A 74 -54.29 2.53 -47.25
CA ALA A 74 -52.90 2.92 -47.49
C ALA A 74 -52.36 3.92 -46.44
N SER A 75 -53.21 4.85 -46.00
CA SER A 75 -52.86 5.82 -44.93
C SER A 75 -52.73 5.11 -43.58
N ILE A 76 -53.60 4.15 -43.26
CA ILE A 76 -53.50 3.36 -42.02
C ILE A 76 -52.23 2.47 -42.06
N VAL A 77 -52.00 1.76 -43.18
CA VAL A 77 -50.79 0.93 -43.35
C VAL A 77 -49.55 1.80 -43.33
N GLY A 78 -49.55 2.95 -44.03
CA GLY A 78 -48.47 3.93 -43.98
C GLY A 78 -48.22 4.45 -42.56
N GLY A 79 -49.30 4.78 -41.83
CA GLY A 79 -49.24 5.18 -40.44
C GLY A 79 -48.67 4.11 -39.51
N LEU A 80 -49.09 2.84 -39.68
CA LEU A 80 -48.57 1.69 -38.93
C LEU A 80 -47.12 1.39 -39.27
N VAL A 81 -46.73 1.51 -40.53
CA VAL A 81 -45.33 1.39 -40.94
C VAL A 81 -44.48 2.50 -40.35
N LEU A 82 -44.93 3.76 -40.43
CA LEU A 82 -44.23 4.88 -39.81
C LEU A 82 -44.17 4.77 -38.28
N TYR A 83 -45.25 4.31 -37.65
CA TYR A 83 -45.28 4.00 -36.23
C TYR A 83 -44.29 2.89 -35.88
N GLY A 84 -44.31 1.77 -36.62
CA GLY A 84 -43.37 0.66 -36.45
C GLY A 84 -41.92 1.07 -36.66
N LEU A 85 -41.64 1.88 -37.69
CA LEU A 85 -40.29 2.41 -37.93
C LEU A 85 -39.83 3.37 -36.81
N ASN A 86 -40.71 4.23 -36.34
CA ASN A 86 -40.33 5.26 -35.38
C ASN A 86 -40.33 4.75 -33.91
N PHE A 87 -41.30 3.89 -33.55
CA PHE A 87 -41.45 3.48 -32.15
C PHE A 87 -40.91 2.07 -31.84
N VAL A 88 -40.70 1.22 -32.84
CA VAL A 88 -40.19 -0.15 -32.66
C VAL A 88 -38.80 -0.33 -33.28
N ALA A 89 -38.65 -0.02 -34.58
CA ALA A 89 -37.38 -0.24 -35.25
C ALA A 89 -36.30 0.75 -34.87
N ARG A 90 -36.66 2.04 -34.72
CA ARG A 90 -35.69 3.10 -34.37
C ARG A 90 -35.00 2.87 -33.00
N PRO A 91 -35.70 2.54 -31.88
CA PRO A 91 -35.06 2.25 -30.63
C PRO A 91 -34.11 1.05 -30.67
N ILE A 92 -34.49 0.00 -31.45
CA ILE A 92 -33.66 -1.20 -31.61
C ILE A 92 -32.40 -0.88 -32.41
N VAL A 93 -32.50 -0.14 -33.50
CA VAL A 93 -31.36 0.27 -34.33
C VAL A 93 -30.44 1.22 -33.58
N VAL A 94 -31.01 2.21 -32.90
CA VAL A 94 -30.23 3.17 -32.07
C VAL A 94 -29.55 2.45 -30.92
N GLY A 95 -30.26 1.52 -30.23
CA GLY A 95 -29.66 0.69 -29.17
C GLY A 95 -28.48 -0.12 -29.69
N GLY A 96 -28.65 -0.79 -30.82
CA GLY A 96 -27.57 -1.56 -31.46
C GLY A 96 -26.38 -0.73 -31.89
N ILE A 97 -26.58 0.54 -32.34
CA ILE A 97 -25.50 1.47 -32.67
C ILE A 97 -24.76 1.90 -31.40
N VAL A 98 -25.49 2.15 -30.31
CA VAL A 98 -24.89 2.53 -29.02
C VAL A 98 -24.03 1.39 -28.46
N ASP A 99 -24.54 0.16 -28.49
CA ASP A 99 -23.81 -1.02 -28.02
C ASP A 99 -22.57 -1.30 -28.87
N TRP A 100 -22.73 -1.24 -30.20
CA TRP A 100 -21.61 -1.39 -31.13
C TRP A 100 -20.53 -0.30 -30.93
N ALA A 101 -20.94 0.97 -30.72
CA ALA A 101 -20.02 2.07 -30.49
C ALA A 101 -19.30 1.96 -29.13
N ALA A 102 -19.95 1.39 -28.10
CA ALA A 102 -19.34 1.11 -26.81
C ALA A 102 -18.23 0.06 -26.91
N GLU A 103 -18.38 -0.92 -27.81
CA GLU A 103 -17.37 -1.94 -28.10
C GLU A 103 -16.30 -1.46 -29.11
N ASN A 104 -16.63 -0.45 -29.91
CA ASN A 104 -15.75 0.12 -30.95
C ASN A 104 -15.57 1.64 -30.78
N PRO A 105 -14.80 2.11 -29.81
CA PRO A 105 -14.67 3.54 -29.48
C PRO A 105 -14.25 4.42 -30.65
N THR A 106 -13.51 3.87 -31.62
CA THR A 106 -13.09 4.57 -32.85
C THR A 106 -14.27 4.95 -33.76
N ALA A 107 -15.41 4.25 -33.66
CA ALA A 107 -16.62 4.56 -34.40
C ALA A 107 -17.23 5.90 -34.00
N LEU A 108 -16.99 6.37 -32.78
CA LEU A 108 -17.42 7.69 -32.28
C LEU A 108 -16.73 8.87 -32.99
N LYS A 109 -15.66 8.61 -33.76
CA LYS A 109 -15.04 9.61 -34.63
C LYS A 109 -15.84 9.90 -35.88
N LEU A 110 -16.85 9.07 -36.18
CA LEU A 110 -17.78 9.31 -37.28
C LEU A 110 -18.90 10.23 -36.79
N PRO A 111 -19.09 11.43 -37.38
CA PRO A 111 -20.02 12.44 -36.88
C PRO A 111 -21.45 11.92 -36.67
N TYR A 112 -21.99 11.18 -37.65
CA TYR A 112 -23.35 10.62 -37.56
C TYR A 112 -23.51 9.58 -36.44
N VAL A 113 -22.46 8.78 -36.15
CA VAL A 113 -22.48 7.80 -35.08
C VAL A 113 -22.43 8.51 -33.73
N SER A 114 -21.54 9.49 -33.58
CA SER A 114 -21.44 10.32 -32.37
C SER A 114 -22.76 10.99 -32.05
N ASP A 115 -23.42 11.63 -33.04
CA ASP A 115 -24.70 12.34 -32.83
C ASP A 115 -25.82 11.40 -32.38
N ILE A 116 -25.91 10.20 -32.98
CA ILE A 116 -26.91 9.17 -32.61
C ILE A 116 -26.66 8.69 -31.18
N VAL A 117 -25.41 8.35 -30.85
CA VAL A 117 -25.02 7.85 -29.53
C VAL A 117 -25.24 8.91 -28.46
N ARG A 118 -24.82 10.15 -28.73
CA ARG A 118 -25.04 11.26 -27.83
C ARG A 118 -26.53 11.54 -27.57
N GLY A 119 -27.34 11.55 -28.63
CA GLY A 119 -28.79 11.71 -28.51
C GLY A 119 -29.47 10.61 -27.69
N ALA A 120 -29.02 9.39 -27.82
CA ALA A 120 -29.53 8.24 -27.06
C ALA A 120 -29.11 8.25 -25.58
N LEU A 121 -27.87 8.66 -25.29
CA LEU A 121 -27.29 8.66 -23.94
C LEU A 121 -27.50 10.00 -23.19
N TRP A 122 -28.02 11.03 -23.87
CA TRP A 122 -28.16 12.37 -23.31
C TRP A 122 -28.85 12.45 -21.95
N PRO A 123 -29.96 11.70 -21.70
CA PRO A 123 -30.57 11.69 -20.36
C PRO A 123 -29.62 11.19 -19.27
N SER A 124 -28.86 10.13 -19.57
CA SER A 124 -27.89 9.54 -18.62
C SER A 124 -26.63 10.39 -18.44
N ILE A 125 -26.26 11.21 -19.44
CA ILE A 125 -25.11 12.13 -19.37
C ILE A 125 -25.46 13.38 -18.56
N SER A 126 -26.62 14.00 -18.89
CA SER A 126 -26.99 15.33 -18.41
C SER A 126 -27.72 15.34 -17.07
N GLN A 127 -28.31 14.23 -16.67
CA GLN A 127 -29.09 14.16 -15.43
C GLN A 127 -28.41 13.28 -14.39
N PRO A 128 -28.28 13.75 -13.14
CA PRO A 128 -27.81 12.94 -12.03
C PRO A 128 -28.86 11.86 -11.67
N ILE A 129 -28.45 10.79 -11.00
CA ILE A 129 -29.38 9.76 -10.50
C ILE A 129 -30.36 10.37 -9.48
N ASP A 130 -29.83 11.18 -8.56
CA ASP A 130 -30.62 11.91 -7.56
C ASP A 130 -29.93 13.24 -7.23
N ALA A 131 -30.47 14.33 -7.75
CA ALA A 131 -29.92 15.67 -7.57
C ALA A 131 -29.84 16.13 -6.09
N ASN A 132 -30.59 15.48 -5.18
CA ASN A 132 -30.62 15.82 -3.76
C ASN A 132 -29.70 14.93 -2.91
N ASP A 133 -29.22 13.80 -3.44
CA ASP A 133 -28.34 12.88 -2.70
C ASP A 133 -26.86 13.27 -2.94
N THR A 134 -26.37 14.16 -2.08
CA THR A 134 -24.95 14.58 -2.06
C THR A 134 -24.06 13.69 -1.20
N THR A 135 -24.54 12.53 -0.75
CA THR A 135 -23.77 11.59 0.05
C THR A 135 -22.48 11.20 -0.67
N ALA A 136 -21.35 11.39 0.01
CA ALA A 136 -20.04 11.10 -0.53
C ALA A 136 -19.84 9.60 -0.73
N VAL A 137 -19.52 9.20 -1.96
CA VAL A 137 -19.18 7.83 -2.34
C VAL A 137 -17.74 7.80 -2.81
N VAL A 138 -16.91 6.94 -2.23
CA VAL A 138 -15.49 6.83 -2.56
C VAL A 138 -15.28 5.83 -3.69
N ILE A 139 -14.65 6.28 -4.77
CA ILE A 139 -14.21 5.45 -5.90
C ILE A 139 -12.69 5.39 -5.89
N VAL A 140 -12.12 4.19 -6.06
CA VAL A 140 -10.68 3.96 -6.08
C VAL A 140 -10.24 3.63 -7.51
N ILE A 141 -9.51 4.54 -8.15
CA ILE A 141 -8.97 4.32 -9.49
C ILE A 141 -7.60 3.65 -9.38
N SER A 142 -7.49 2.45 -9.93
CA SER A 142 -6.24 1.71 -10.02
C SER A 142 -5.33 2.23 -11.14
N PRO A 143 -4.00 2.01 -11.06
CA PRO A 143 -3.11 2.32 -12.17
C PRO A 143 -3.58 1.65 -13.48
N ASN A 144 -3.59 2.41 -14.58
CA ASN A 144 -4.02 1.98 -15.91
C ASN A 144 -5.49 1.53 -16.04
N ALA A 145 -6.36 1.93 -15.10
CA ALA A 145 -7.80 1.65 -15.21
C ALA A 145 -8.38 2.27 -16.49
N THR A 146 -9.14 1.48 -17.24
CA THR A 146 -9.82 1.94 -18.45
C THR A 146 -11.09 2.70 -18.12
N PRO A 147 -11.60 3.59 -18.99
CA PRO A 147 -12.88 4.26 -18.79
C PRO A 147 -14.05 3.29 -18.55
N ARG A 148 -13.98 2.08 -19.10
CA ARG A 148 -14.99 1.04 -18.90
C ARG A 148 -14.95 0.48 -17.48
N GLU A 149 -13.78 0.14 -16.98
CA GLU A 149 -13.61 -0.35 -15.61
C GLU A 149 -14.03 0.69 -14.57
N ILE A 150 -13.73 1.98 -14.84
CA ILE A 150 -14.17 3.09 -13.98
C ILE A 150 -15.70 3.21 -14.01
N ALA A 151 -16.31 3.15 -15.19
CA ALA A 151 -17.76 3.21 -15.35
C ALA A 151 -18.47 2.05 -14.62
N ASP A 152 -17.94 0.84 -14.71
CA ASP A 152 -18.48 -0.34 -14.04
C ASP A 152 -18.39 -0.19 -12.50
N GLN A 153 -17.31 0.42 -11.98
CA GLN A 153 -17.20 0.76 -10.54
C GLN A 153 -18.24 1.80 -10.12
N LEU A 154 -18.47 2.85 -10.94
CA LEU A 154 -19.46 3.89 -10.66
C LEU A 154 -20.89 3.31 -10.64
N VAL A 155 -21.19 2.36 -11.53
CA VAL A 155 -22.47 1.64 -11.54
C VAL A 155 -22.61 0.74 -10.32
N ALA A 156 -21.57 -0.03 -9.98
CA ALA A 156 -21.55 -0.88 -8.78
C ALA A 156 -21.74 -0.09 -7.49
N ALA A 157 -21.19 1.16 -7.45
CA ALA A 157 -21.36 2.09 -6.36
C ALA A 157 -22.73 2.81 -6.35
N GLY A 158 -23.57 2.60 -7.37
CA GLY A 158 -24.91 3.18 -7.46
C GLY A 158 -24.94 4.68 -7.75
N VAL A 159 -23.86 5.24 -8.30
CA VAL A 159 -23.75 6.68 -8.63
C VAL A 159 -23.90 6.94 -10.13
N LEU A 160 -23.89 5.91 -10.96
CA LEU A 160 -24.08 5.98 -12.42
C LEU A 160 -25.12 4.96 -12.85
N SER A 161 -26.06 5.31 -13.73
CA SER A 161 -27.13 4.44 -14.21
C SER A 161 -26.73 3.65 -15.45
N ASP A 162 -25.97 4.26 -16.37
CA ASP A 162 -25.56 3.66 -17.65
C ASP A 162 -24.04 3.84 -17.85
N PRO A 163 -23.24 2.76 -17.80
CA PRO A 163 -21.80 2.84 -17.96
C PRO A 163 -21.38 3.37 -19.33
N ARG A 164 -22.22 3.20 -20.37
CA ARG A 164 -21.94 3.68 -21.72
C ARG A 164 -21.90 5.21 -21.79
N ALA A 165 -22.70 5.90 -20.96
CA ALA A 165 -22.72 7.36 -20.87
C ALA A 165 -21.36 7.92 -20.43
N PHE A 166 -20.74 7.31 -19.41
CA PHE A 166 -19.43 7.71 -18.92
C PHE A 166 -18.32 7.44 -19.94
N VAL A 167 -18.35 6.24 -20.57
CA VAL A 167 -17.35 5.86 -21.59
C VAL A 167 -17.46 6.80 -22.80
N TYR A 168 -18.68 7.06 -23.30
CA TYR A 168 -18.90 7.99 -24.41
C TYR A 168 -18.37 9.38 -24.09
N GLU A 169 -18.78 9.97 -22.99
CA GLU A 169 -18.41 11.33 -22.62
C GLU A 169 -16.90 11.46 -22.37
N SER A 170 -16.25 10.42 -21.81
CA SER A 170 -14.80 10.37 -21.64
C SER A 170 -14.04 10.40 -22.98
N ILE A 171 -14.60 9.75 -24.02
CA ILE A 171 -14.03 9.71 -25.37
C ILE A 171 -14.29 11.05 -26.09
N ASP A 172 -15.51 11.56 -26.01
CA ASP A 172 -15.90 12.83 -26.65
C ASP A 172 -15.07 14.02 -26.14
N LYS A 173 -14.80 14.03 -24.82
CA LYS A 173 -13.91 15.01 -24.18
C LYS A 173 -12.40 14.74 -24.37
N GLY A 174 -12.03 13.57 -24.90
CA GLY A 174 -10.63 13.20 -25.08
C GLY A 174 -9.85 12.98 -23.79
N VAL A 175 -10.52 12.58 -22.70
CA VAL A 175 -9.92 12.43 -21.35
C VAL A 175 -9.65 10.99 -20.93
N THR A 176 -9.78 10.03 -21.84
CA THR A 176 -9.65 8.58 -21.55
C THR A 176 -8.34 8.17 -20.88
N GLY A 177 -7.27 8.95 -21.04
CA GLY A 177 -5.95 8.73 -20.42
C GLY A 177 -5.61 9.71 -19.31
N GLN A 178 -6.56 10.52 -18.84
CA GLN A 178 -6.32 11.59 -17.86
C GLN A 178 -6.87 11.30 -16.47
N PHE A 179 -7.53 10.14 -16.29
CA PHE A 179 -8.03 9.74 -14.98
C PHE A 179 -6.90 9.56 -13.98
N GLN A 180 -7.04 10.20 -12.82
CA GLN A 180 -6.02 10.20 -11.80
C GLN A 180 -6.14 8.97 -10.90
N VAL A 181 -5.01 8.29 -10.66
CA VAL A 181 -4.93 7.17 -9.74
C VAL A 181 -5.19 7.64 -8.31
N GLY A 182 -5.96 6.87 -7.54
CA GLY A 182 -6.20 7.16 -6.13
C GLY A 182 -7.66 7.17 -5.75
N ARG A 183 -7.94 7.76 -4.59
CA ARG A 183 -9.28 7.82 -4.00
C ARG A 183 -9.97 9.13 -4.43
N HIS A 184 -11.11 9.01 -5.10
CA HIS A 184 -11.93 10.14 -5.51
C HIS A 184 -13.28 10.08 -4.83
N VAL A 185 -13.91 11.24 -4.66
CA VAL A 185 -15.24 11.35 -4.07
C VAL A 185 -16.22 11.78 -5.15
N VAL A 186 -17.29 11.02 -5.31
CA VAL A 186 -18.43 11.32 -6.18
C VAL A 186 -19.72 11.20 -5.40
N SER A 187 -20.85 11.59 -5.99
CA SER A 187 -22.18 11.42 -5.38
C SER A 187 -23.24 11.18 -6.45
N LYS A 188 -24.42 10.73 -6.05
CA LYS A 188 -25.58 10.58 -6.97
C LYS A 188 -26.11 11.91 -7.52
N ALA A 189 -25.76 13.03 -6.87
CA ALA A 189 -26.11 14.37 -7.33
C ALA A 189 -25.24 14.88 -8.48
N MET A 190 -24.16 14.16 -8.84
CA MET A 190 -23.26 14.53 -9.92
C MET A 190 -23.78 14.04 -11.28
N THR A 191 -23.65 14.89 -12.29
CA THR A 191 -23.76 14.51 -13.70
C THR A 191 -22.50 13.75 -14.13
N VAL A 192 -22.55 13.08 -15.29
CA VAL A 192 -21.38 12.41 -15.86
C VAL A 192 -20.22 13.38 -16.06
N ASP A 193 -20.49 14.60 -16.50
CA ASP A 193 -19.47 15.65 -16.65
C ASP A 193 -18.77 15.99 -15.36
N GLN A 194 -19.53 16.17 -14.28
CA GLN A 194 -18.98 16.45 -12.96
C GLN A 194 -18.20 15.27 -12.39
N MET A 195 -18.63 14.03 -12.65
CA MET A 195 -17.87 12.85 -12.29
C MET A 195 -16.53 12.78 -13.05
N ILE A 196 -16.54 13.02 -14.37
CA ILE A 196 -15.31 13.06 -15.16
C ILE A 196 -14.36 14.13 -14.64
N GLU A 197 -14.82 15.33 -14.33
CA GLU A 197 -14.02 16.40 -13.76
C GLU A 197 -13.41 15.98 -12.40
N ALA A 198 -14.22 15.40 -11.51
CA ALA A 198 -13.77 14.89 -10.22
C ALA A 198 -12.71 13.79 -10.34
N LEU A 199 -12.83 12.90 -11.36
CA LEU A 199 -11.94 11.75 -11.55
C LEU A 199 -10.69 12.11 -12.38
N THR A 200 -10.69 13.21 -13.13
CA THR A 200 -9.52 13.74 -13.86
C THR A 200 -8.74 14.79 -13.07
N THR A 201 -9.34 15.35 -12.03
CA THR A 201 -8.66 16.22 -11.07
C THR A 201 -7.83 15.36 -10.11
N PRO A 202 -6.56 15.73 -9.81
CA PRO A 202 -5.80 15.00 -8.81
C PRO A 202 -6.59 14.87 -7.49
N PRO A 203 -6.70 13.66 -6.93
CA PRO A 203 -7.42 13.49 -5.67
C PRO A 203 -6.77 14.36 -4.60
N VAL A 204 -7.56 15.10 -3.87
CA VAL A 204 -7.08 15.76 -2.66
C VAL A 204 -6.64 14.63 -1.72
N ALA A 205 -5.35 14.52 -1.48
CA ALA A 205 -4.85 13.54 -0.52
C ALA A 205 -5.59 13.80 0.81
N PRO A 206 -6.16 12.76 1.43
CA PRO A 206 -6.76 12.94 2.75
C PRO A 206 -5.70 13.55 3.66
N PRO A 207 -6.09 14.44 4.57
CA PRO A 207 -5.15 14.99 5.53
C PRO A 207 -4.43 13.84 6.25
N TYR A 208 -3.13 13.94 6.36
CA TYR A 208 -2.33 12.94 7.07
C TYR A 208 -1.40 13.64 8.07
N VAL A 209 -0.96 12.86 9.06
CA VAL A 209 0.11 13.22 9.99
C VAL A 209 1.32 12.38 9.64
N ARG A 210 2.48 13.01 9.49
CA ARG A 210 3.74 12.31 9.26
C ARG A 210 4.47 12.05 10.55
N LEU A 211 4.49 10.80 10.98
CA LEU A 211 5.21 10.32 12.15
C LEU A 211 6.53 9.70 11.70
N THR A 212 7.66 10.34 12.00
CA THR A 212 9.00 9.76 11.74
C THR A 212 9.61 9.32 13.05
N PHE A 213 9.71 8.03 13.26
CA PHE A 213 10.44 7.45 14.40
C PHE A 213 11.82 6.99 13.91
N ARG A 214 12.87 7.60 14.45
CA ARG A 214 14.25 7.22 14.13
C ARG A 214 14.63 5.96 14.90
N GLU A 215 15.67 5.29 14.42
CA GLU A 215 16.30 4.20 15.15
C GLU A 215 16.80 4.67 16.52
N GLY A 216 16.80 3.77 17.48
CA GLY A 216 17.27 4.04 18.83
C GLY A 216 16.29 4.83 19.72
N LEU A 217 15.08 5.14 19.24
CA LEU A 217 14.06 5.74 20.10
C LEU A 217 13.48 4.69 21.05
N ARG A 218 13.26 5.09 22.30
CA ARG A 218 12.43 4.36 23.25
C ARG A 218 10.94 4.78 23.11
N ILE A 219 10.03 3.98 23.66
CA ILE A 219 8.59 4.26 23.58
C ILE A 219 8.27 5.67 24.05
N GLU A 220 8.86 6.12 25.17
CA GLU A 220 8.58 7.45 25.74
C GLU A 220 9.08 8.59 24.85
N GLN A 221 10.11 8.36 24.05
CA GLN A 221 10.56 9.34 23.04
C GLN A 221 9.60 9.40 21.85
N MET A 222 8.99 8.26 21.46
CA MET A 222 7.93 8.24 20.45
C MET A 222 6.71 9.00 20.95
N VAL A 223 6.33 8.80 22.20
CA VAL A 223 5.25 9.52 22.89
C VAL A 223 5.52 11.01 22.92
N ALA A 224 6.68 11.44 23.42
CA ALA A 224 7.07 12.85 23.47
C ALA A 224 7.02 13.50 22.07
N LYS A 225 7.40 12.77 21.04
CA LYS A 225 7.30 13.26 19.65
C LYS A 225 5.87 13.42 19.18
N MET A 226 4.97 12.50 19.53
CA MET A 226 3.55 12.59 19.18
C MET A 226 2.85 13.73 19.92
N GLU A 227 3.14 13.92 21.20
CA GLU A 227 2.69 15.08 22.00
C GLU A 227 3.16 16.41 21.36
N TYR A 228 4.42 16.48 20.93
CA TYR A 228 4.92 17.64 20.22
C TYR A 228 4.14 17.93 18.93
N LEU A 229 3.83 16.90 18.14
CA LEU A 229 3.12 17.04 16.86
C LEU A 229 1.62 17.36 17.02
N GLU A 230 1.01 16.95 18.14
CA GLU A 230 -0.35 17.36 18.49
C GLU A 230 -0.42 18.88 18.74
N ALA A 231 0.55 19.42 19.48
CA ALA A 231 0.63 20.84 19.79
C ALA A 231 1.19 21.69 18.63
N ASN A 232 2.02 21.11 17.75
CA ASN A 232 2.77 21.81 16.70
C ASN A 232 2.66 21.08 15.37
N PRO A 233 1.51 21.15 14.67
CA PRO A 233 1.35 20.49 13.37
C PRO A 233 2.36 21.05 12.37
N VAL A 234 3.10 20.15 11.71
CA VAL A 234 4.10 20.50 10.70
C VAL A 234 3.40 20.85 9.38
N ASP A 235 3.92 21.83 8.64
CA ASP A 235 3.44 22.38 7.37
C ASP A 235 2.51 21.49 6.56
N LYS A 236 1.26 21.93 6.34
CA LYS A 236 0.21 21.30 5.53
C LYS A 236 -0.25 19.90 6.00
N THR A 237 0.25 19.41 7.12
CA THR A 237 -0.29 18.21 7.76
C THR A 237 -1.38 18.59 8.77
N ALA A 238 -2.36 17.72 8.95
CA ALA A 238 -3.33 17.93 10.02
C ALA A 238 -2.69 17.67 11.40
N PRO A 239 -3.19 18.29 12.49
CA PRO A 239 -2.78 17.92 13.83
C PRO A 239 -3.13 16.46 14.11
N LEU A 240 -2.29 15.78 14.88
CA LEU A 240 -2.62 14.45 15.40
C LEU A 240 -3.78 14.57 16.39
N GLN A 241 -4.80 13.73 16.23
CA GLN A 241 -6.01 13.73 17.07
C GLN A 241 -6.13 12.43 17.89
N MET A 242 -5.06 11.64 17.93
CA MET A 242 -5.00 10.39 18.66
C MET A 242 -4.78 10.66 20.16
N ASN A 243 -5.37 9.84 21.02
CA ASN A 243 -5.03 9.86 22.46
C ASN A 243 -3.63 9.26 22.67
N VAL A 244 -2.61 10.13 22.82
CA VAL A 244 -1.20 9.74 22.97
C VAL A 244 -0.95 9.02 24.30
N SER A 245 -1.63 9.43 25.37
CA SER A 245 -1.53 8.75 26.67
C SER A 245 -2.04 7.31 26.59
N GLN A 246 -3.14 7.08 25.88
CA GLN A 246 -3.66 5.71 25.65
C GLN A 246 -2.70 4.88 24.78
N PHE A 247 -2.01 5.49 23.81
CA PHE A 247 -0.98 4.80 23.04
C PHE A 247 0.14 4.32 23.96
N TYR A 248 0.61 5.19 24.86
CA TYR A 248 1.64 4.82 25.84
C TYR A 248 1.18 3.66 26.73
N ASP A 249 -0.01 3.76 27.29
CA ASP A 249 -0.55 2.71 28.16
C ASP A 249 -0.63 1.34 27.46
N LEU A 250 -1.10 1.32 26.20
CA LEU A 250 -1.16 0.09 25.41
C LEU A 250 0.21 -0.43 24.98
N ALA A 251 1.17 0.45 24.74
CA ALA A 251 2.55 0.07 24.41
C ALA A 251 3.30 -0.44 25.64
N ALA A 252 3.08 0.17 26.81
CA ALA A 252 3.68 -0.23 28.09
C ALA A 252 3.04 -1.50 28.66
N HIS A 253 1.73 -1.69 28.47
CA HIS A 253 0.93 -2.83 28.98
C HIS A 253 0.10 -3.41 27.82
N PRO A 254 0.73 -4.07 26.84
CA PRO A 254 0.04 -4.51 25.63
C PRO A 254 -1.05 -5.53 25.94
N PRO A 255 -2.26 -5.32 25.37
CA PRO A 255 -3.36 -6.25 25.59
C PRO A 255 -3.10 -7.59 24.91
N ALA A 256 -3.56 -8.67 25.53
CA ALA A 256 -3.29 -10.04 25.10
C ALA A 256 -3.82 -10.35 23.68
N ASP A 257 -4.91 -9.74 23.28
CA ASP A 257 -5.52 -9.87 21.96
C ASP A 257 -4.65 -9.24 20.86
N LEU A 258 -3.98 -8.10 21.13
CA LEU A 258 -2.99 -7.52 20.23
C LEU A 258 -1.76 -8.42 20.09
N VAL A 259 -1.18 -8.87 21.21
CA VAL A 259 0.03 -9.71 21.21
C VAL A 259 -0.23 -11.05 20.51
N SER A 260 -1.40 -11.65 20.71
CA SER A 260 -1.75 -12.96 20.14
C SER A 260 -1.89 -12.96 18.61
N GLN A 261 -2.01 -11.81 17.96
CA GLN A 261 -2.03 -11.68 16.51
C GLN A 261 -0.66 -12.02 15.88
N TYR A 262 0.43 -11.90 16.68
CA TYR A 262 1.80 -12.08 16.22
C TYR A 262 2.42 -13.35 16.84
N ARG A 263 2.44 -14.46 16.12
CA ARG A 263 3.00 -15.75 16.61
C ARG A 263 4.47 -15.67 17.01
N TRP A 264 5.21 -14.73 16.44
CA TRP A 264 6.62 -14.50 16.74
C TRP A 264 6.83 -13.66 17.99
N LEU A 265 5.82 -12.94 18.46
CA LEU A 265 5.90 -12.04 19.61
C LEU A 265 5.44 -12.77 20.88
N LYS A 266 6.37 -12.98 21.80
CA LYS A 266 6.09 -13.50 23.14
C LYS A 266 6.77 -12.61 24.16
N LEU A 267 5.99 -11.80 24.82
CA LEU A 267 6.48 -10.90 25.85
C LEU A 267 6.54 -11.63 27.20
N PRO A 268 7.62 -11.44 27.99
CA PRO A 268 7.62 -11.78 29.42
C PRO A 268 6.46 -11.11 30.16
N ALA A 269 6.02 -11.67 31.27
CA ALA A 269 4.95 -11.08 32.08
C ALA A 269 5.31 -9.65 32.50
N GLY A 270 4.42 -8.69 32.19
CA GLY A 270 4.59 -7.27 32.50
C GLY A 270 5.58 -6.53 31.59
N ALA A 271 6.12 -7.16 30.52
CA ALA A 271 6.98 -6.48 29.58
C ALA A 271 6.14 -5.64 28.58
N SER A 272 6.70 -4.49 28.20
CA SER A 272 6.18 -3.57 27.20
C SER A 272 6.51 -4.04 25.77
N LEU A 273 6.00 -3.30 24.77
CA LEU A 273 6.38 -3.44 23.35
C LEU A 273 7.74 -2.75 23.03
N GLU A 274 8.53 -2.34 24.04
CA GLU A 274 9.85 -1.75 23.81
C GLU A 274 10.72 -2.65 22.93
N GLY A 275 11.32 -2.05 21.90
CA GLY A 275 12.16 -2.76 20.93
C GLY A 275 11.40 -3.38 19.75
N PHE A 276 10.07 -3.47 19.82
CA PHE A 276 9.24 -4.10 18.78
C PHE A 276 8.43 -3.09 17.92
N LEU A 277 8.45 -1.82 18.27
CA LEU A 277 7.84 -0.74 17.50
C LEU A 277 8.84 -0.25 16.44
N PHE A 278 8.69 -0.71 15.19
CA PHE A 278 9.73 -0.52 14.18
C PHE A 278 9.97 0.97 13.83
N PRO A 279 11.23 1.43 13.80
CA PRO A 279 11.57 2.80 13.44
C PRO A 279 11.45 3.03 11.94
N ALA A 280 10.53 3.92 11.52
CA ALA A 280 10.31 4.32 10.13
C ALA A 280 9.53 5.64 10.06
N THR A 281 9.22 6.08 8.85
CA THR A 281 8.27 7.17 8.61
C THR A 281 6.91 6.59 8.24
N TYR A 282 5.88 7.04 8.95
CA TYR A 282 4.49 6.61 8.81
C TYR A 282 3.61 7.81 8.48
N ASP A 283 2.90 7.74 7.36
CA ASP A 283 1.85 8.69 7.03
C ASP A 283 0.51 8.10 7.50
N VAL A 284 -0.07 8.69 8.51
CA VAL A 284 -1.26 8.16 9.20
C VAL A 284 -2.43 9.13 9.12
N ALA A 285 -3.67 8.63 9.24
CA ALA A 285 -4.83 9.49 9.38
C ALA A 285 -4.72 10.33 10.67
N PRO A 286 -5.17 11.59 10.69
CA PRO A 286 -5.12 12.43 11.88
C PRO A 286 -5.82 11.81 13.09
N ASN A 287 -6.89 11.06 12.86
CA ASN A 287 -7.70 10.38 13.86
C ASN A 287 -7.37 8.88 13.99
N ILE A 288 -6.16 8.46 13.62
CA ILE A 288 -5.72 7.08 13.82
C ILE A 288 -5.89 6.69 15.29
N THR A 289 -6.36 5.48 15.54
CA THR A 289 -6.47 4.99 16.91
C THR A 289 -5.12 4.46 17.42
N PRO A 290 -4.88 4.45 18.74
CA PRO A 290 -3.68 3.87 19.33
C PRO A 290 -3.42 2.41 18.90
N ASN A 291 -4.45 1.58 18.85
CA ASN A 291 -4.34 0.19 18.41
C ASN A 291 -3.94 0.06 16.93
N GLU A 292 -4.51 0.89 16.04
CA GLU A 292 -4.14 0.89 14.63
C GLU A 292 -2.67 1.30 14.45
N LEU A 293 -2.20 2.31 15.17
CA LEU A 293 -0.79 2.73 15.12
C LEU A 293 0.13 1.63 15.64
N LEU A 294 -0.18 1.01 16.80
CA LEU A 294 0.61 -0.11 17.33
C LEU A 294 0.66 -1.28 16.35
N THR A 295 -0.47 -1.62 15.72
CA THR A 295 -0.53 -2.65 14.68
C THR A 295 0.38 -2.30 13.50
N MET A 296 0.34 -1.05 12.99
CA MET A 296 1.24 -0.60 11.92
C MET A 296 2.72 -0.75 12.29
N LEU A 297 3.09 -0.38 13.51
CA LEU A 297 4.47 -0.46 13.99
C LEU A 297 4.95 -1.91 14.15
N LEU A 298 4.08 -2.81 14.62
CA LEU A 298 4.35 -4.24 14.74
C LEU A 298 4.39 -4.94 13.37
N ASP A 299 3.51 -4.60 12.45
CA ASP A 299 3.52 -5.10 11.07
C ASP A 299 4.80 -4.64 10.33
N ALA A 300 5.22 -3.40 10.57
CA ALA A 300 6.49 -2.90 10.06
C ALA A 300 7.67 -3.68 10.64
N PHE A 301 7.67 -4.02 11.93
CA PHE A 301 8.67 -4.90 12.52
C PHE A 301 8.68 -6.26 11.83
N ALA A 302 7.53 -6.89 11.67
CA ALA A 302 7.42 -8.19 11.02
C ALA A 302 7.92 -8.18 9.56
N SER A 303 7.74 -7.06 8.85
CA SER A 303 8.14 -6.92 7.44
C SER A 303 9.63 -6.57 7.25
N HIS A 304 10.23 -5.84 8.19
CA HIS A 304 11.61 -5.34 8.08
C HIS A 304 12.62 -6.14 8.89
N ALA A 305 12.18 -6.85 9.93
CA ALA A 305 13.04 -7.73 10.69
C ALA A 305 13.58 -8.87 9.81
N PRO A 306 14.83 -9.33 10.03
CA PRO A 306 15.37 -10.46 9.29
C PRO A 306 14.44 -11.68 9.36
N ALA A 307 14.09 -12.26 8.21
CA ALA A 307 13.20 -13.43 8.18
C ALA A 307 13.74 -14.64 8.99
N ALA A 308 15.07 -14.74 9.14
CA ALA A 308 15.69 -15.76 9.97
C ALA A 308 15.47 -15.50 11.48
N LEU A 309 15.38 -14.23 11.90
CA LEU A 309 15.04 -13.87 13.28
C LEU A 309 13.63 -14.34 13.62
N LEU A 310 12.65 -14.06 12.77
CA LEU A 310 11.23 -14.38 13.00
C LEU A 310 10.93 -15.90 12.96
N LYS A 311 11.91 -16.72 12.53
CA LYS A 311 11.83 -18.19 12.57
C LYS A 311 12.38 -18.81 13.86
N LEU A 312 13.03 -18.01 14.70
CA LEU A 312 13.50 -18.47 16.00
C LEU A 312 12.30 -18.73 16.95
N PRO A 313 12.49 -19.55 18.01
CA PRO A 313 11.55 -19.57 19.11
C PRO A 313 11.30 -18.17 19.68
N PRO A 314 10.06 -17.81 20.05
CA PRO A 314 9.72 -16.44 20.45
C PRO A 314 10.54 -15.88 21.62
N ASP A 315 10.94 -16.69 22.58
CA ASP A 315 11.84 -16.32 23.69
C ASP A 315 13.25 -15.94 23.18
N GLN A 316 13.74 -16.64 22.16
CA GLN A 316 15.01 -16.27 21.51
C GLN A 316 14.88 -15.00 20.67
N ILE A 317 13.74 -14.77 20.01
CA ILE A 317 13.47 -13.51 19.34
C ILE A 317 13.58 -12.36 20.34
N TYR A 318 12.94 -12.49 21.50
CA TYR A 318 12.98 -11.47 22.54
C TYR A 318 14.41 -11.15 22.98
N GLN A 319 15.22 -12.18 23.26
CA GLN A 319 16.63 -12.03 23.60
C GLN A 319 17.45 -11.34 22.51
N ARG A 320 17.19 -11.66 21.23
CA ARG A 320 17.87 -11.00 20.11
C ARG A 320 17.49 -9.53 19.99
N VAL A 321 16.24 -9.19 20.25
CA VAL A 321 15.79 -7.77 20.25
C VAL A 321 16.39 -7.01 21.42
N GLN A 322 16.50 -7.61 22.63
CA GLN A 322 17.24 -7.03 23.75
C GLN A 322 18.70 -6.74 23.36
N LEU A 323 19.39 -7.70 22.77
CA LEU A 323 20.78 -7.51 22.32
C LEU A 323 20.86 -6.45 21.21
N ALA A 324 19.93 -6.46 20.25
CA ALA A 324 19.91 -5.46 19.17
C ALA A 324 19.73 -4.05 19.69
N SER A 325 18.91 -3.85 20.72
CA SER A 325 18.71 -2.54 21.34
C SER A 325 19.99 -2.00 22.04
N LEU A 326 20.80 -2.89 22.61
CA LEU A 326 22.12 -2.51 23.12
C LEU A 326 23.07 -2.11 22.00
N VAL A 327 23.13 -2.92 20.93
CA VAL A 327 23.96 -2.63 19.76
C VAL A 327 23.57 -1.31 19.12
N GLU A 328 22.26 -1.01 19.04
CA GLU A 328 21.76 0.25 18.46
C GLU A 328 22.23 1.48 19.22
N THR A 329 22.27 1.39 20.53
CA THR A 329 22.69 2.53 21.37
C THR A 329 24.20 2.74 21.42
N GLU A 330 24.98 1.72 21.08
CA GLU A 330 26.45 1.78 21.10
C GLU A 330 27.05 2.10 19.73
N ALA A 331 26.56 1.43 18.67
CA ALA A 331 27.18 1.50 17.35
C ALA A 331 26.90 2.83 16.66
N LYS A 332 27.95 3.55 16.26
CA LYS A 332 27.85 4.76 15.43
C LYS A 332 28.02 4.45 13.92
N VAL A 333 28.68 3.33 13.59
CA VAL A 333 28.92 2.89 12.21
C VAL A 333 28.49 1.44 12.07
N ASP A 334 27.98 1.09 10.89
CA ASP A 334 27.42 -0.26 10.63
C ASP A 334 28.49 -1.36 10.73
N SER A 335 29.74 -1.05 10.36
CA SER A 335 30.85 -2.01 10.42
C SER A 335 31.12 -2.59 11.82
N ASP A 336 30.77 -1.86 12.87
CA ASP A 336 31.06 -2.25 14.23
C ASP A 336 29.92 -3.04 14.89
N ARG A 337 28.69 -3.00 14.32
CA ARG A 337 27.49 -3.60 14.93
C ARG A 337 27.67 -5.08 15.23
N ALA A 338 28.18 -5.85 14.26
CA ALA A 338 28.37 -7.30 14.45
C ALA A 338 29.44 -7.61 15.52
N LEU A 339 30.52 -6.82 15.59
CA LEU A 339 31.58 -6.97 16.57
C LEU A 339 31.10 -6.56 17.98
N ILE A 340 30.36 -5.47 18.12
CA ILE A 340 29.74 -5.06 19.40
C ILE A 340 28.78 -6.14 19.88
N ALA A 341 27.91 -6.65 18.97
CA ALA A 341 27.04 -7.78 19.28
C ALA A 341 27.83 -8.99 19.72
N GLY A 342 28.99 -9.27 19.08
CA GLY A 342 29.91 -10.35 19.41
C GLY A 342 30.49 -10.22 20.81
N VAL A 343 30.91 -9.01 21.22
CA VAL A 343 31.39 -8.76 22.59
C VAL A 343 30.30 -9.06 23.61
N TYR A 344 29.11 -8.52 23.46
CA TYR A 344 28.00 -8.79 24.38
C TYR A 344 27.63 -10.27 24.39
N TRP A 345 27.60 -10.93 23.23
CA TRP A 345 27.31 -12.35 23.12
C TRP A 345 28.38 -13.22 23.81
N ASN A 346 29.67 -12.86 23.67
CA ASN A 346 30.76 -13.53 24.38
C ASN A 346 30.63 -13.36 25.90
N ARG A 347 30.27 -12.16 26.38
CA ARG A 347 30.02 -11.90 27.80
C ARG A 347 28.84 -12.72 28.33
N LEU A 348 27.79 -12.93 27.52
CA LEU A 348 26.61 -13.70 27.91
C LEU A 348 26.87 -15.23 27.93
N THR A 349 27.71 -15.75 27.04
CA THR A 349 27.77 -17.19 26.76
C THR A 349 29.10 -17.83 27.12
N SER A 350 30.21 -17.10 27.08
CA SER A 350 31.55 -17.68 27.29
C SER A 350 31.82 -18.01 28.75
N PRO A 351 32.39 -19.20 29.04
CA PRO A 351 32.84 -19.55 30.37
C PRO A 351 34.01 -18.67 30.86
N LYS A 352 34.69 -17.96 29.96
CA LYS A 352 35.75 -16.99 30.33
C LYS A 352 35.19 -15.70 30.97
N TRP A 353 33.88 -15.49 30.91
CA TRP A 353 33.19 -14.34 31.52
C TRP A 353 32.04 -14.83 32.42
N PRO A 354 32.39 -15.40 33.60
CA PRO A 354 31.40 -16.11 34.42
C PRO A 354 30.36 -15.19 35.07
N THR A 355 30.65 -13.91 35.23
CA THR A 355 29.75 -12.94 35.83
C THR A 355 28.56 -12.61 34.97
N ARG A 356 28.65 -12.81 33.65
CA ARG A 356 27.63 -12.41 32.67
C ARG A 356 27.31 -10.90 32.69
N LEU A 357 28.13 -10.07 33.33
CA LEU A 357 27.97 -8.62 33.35
C LEU A 357 28.19 -8.06 31.96
N LEU A 358 27.28 -7.20 31.51
CA LEU A 358 27.40 -6.57 30.18
C LEU A 358 28.16 -5.24 30.27
N ASP A 359 28.18 -4.58 31.43
CA ASP A 359 28.83 -3.27 31.67
C ASP A 359 28.41 -2.24 30.61
N ALA A 360 27.11 -2.17 30.34
CA ALA A 360 26.54 -1.32 29.29
C ALA A 360 25.96 -0.04 29.84
N ASN A 361 26.60 1.11 29.59
CA ASN A 361 26.14 2.44 30.06
C ASN A 361 24.69 2.74 29.60
N PRO A 362 24.26 2.41 28.38
CA PRO A 362 22.90 2.73 27.94
C PRO A 362 21.80 2.13 28.82
N THR A 363 22.04 0.98 29.46
CA THR A 363 21.04 0.38 30.36
C THR A 363 20.83 1.18 31.62
N LEU A 364 21.91 1.78 32.16
CA LEU A 364 21.82 2.66 33.32
C LEU A 364 21.11 3.97 32.94
N ASN A 365 21.45 4.54 31.78
CA ASN A 365 20.82 5.76 31.30
C ASN A 365 19.32 5.54 31.07
N TYR A 366 18.93 4.38 30.51
CA TYR A 366 17.53 3.99 30.35
C TYR A 366 16.81 3.92 31.71
N ALA A 367 17.41 3.27 32.71
CA ALA A 367 16.82 3.19 34.05
C ALA A 367 16.71 4.55 34.71
N ASN A 368 17.74 5.38 34.57
CA ASN A 368 17.77 6.74 35.13
C ASN A 368 16.66 7.63 34.53
N ASP A 369 16.54 7.62 33.22
CA ASP A 369 15.43 8.29 32.51
C ASP A 369 14.07 7.76 32.99
N SER A 370 13.94 6.43 33.14
CA SER A 370 12.68 5.80 33.57
C SER A 370 12.26 6.22 34.98
N VAL A 371 13.20 6.44 35.91
CA VAL A 371 12.91 7.00 37.25
C VAL A 371 12.27 8.38 37.12
N TRP A 372 12.84 9.24 36.27
CA TRP A 372 12.29 10.58 36.05
C TRP A 372 10.92 10.53 35.38
N LEU A 373 10.78 9.76 34.29
CA LEU A 373 9.57 9.68 33.49
C LEU A 373 8.37 9.15 34.29
N GLN A 374 8.58 8.16 35.17
CA GLN A 374 7.52 7.61 36.04
C GLN A 374 7.00 8.63 37.07
N SER A 375 7.73 9.69 37.36
CA SER A 375 7.34 10.73 38.34
C SER A 375 6.82 12.01 37.68
N HIS A 376 6.79 12.08 36.35
CA HIS A 376 6.41 13.28 35.60
C HIS A 376 5.32 12.94 34.54
N PRO A 377 4.34 13.84 34.33
CA PRO A 377 3.27 13.61 33.37
C PRO A 377 3.78 13.61 31.92
N ILE A 378 3.09 12.89 31.03
CA ILE A 378 3.49 12.63 29.65
C ILE A 378 3.76 13.93 28.86
N GLU A 379 2.94 14.96 29.07
CA GLU A 379 3.06 16.26 28.40
C GLU A 379 4.39 16.96 28.70
N SER A 380 5.01 16.63 29.83
CA SER A 380 6.32 17.19 30.21
C SER A 380 7.49 16.51 29.49
N TRP A 381 7.27 15.32 28.90
CA TRP A 381 8.34 14.54 28.26
C TRP A 381 8.88 15.20 26.99
N VAL A 382 8.08 16.06 26.35
CA VAL A 382 8.50 16.86 25.17
C VAL A 382 9.77 17.65 25.45
N ASN A 383 9.95 18.14 26.68
CA ASN A 383 11.08 18.97 27.09
C ASN A 383 12.17 18.17 27.80
N TYR A 384 12.01 16.85 27.95
CA TYR A 384 13.00 16.01 28.63
C TYR A 384 14.14 15.65 27.68
N THR A 385 15.38 15.75 28.19
CA THR A 385 16.56 15.27 27.47
C THR A 385 16.79 13.80 27.80
N PHE A 386 16.52 12.93 26.87
CA PHE A 386 16.71 11.49 27.02
C PHE A 386 18.19 11.10 26.88
N TRP A 387 18.52 9.94 27.42
CA TRP A 387 19.87 9.33 27.37
C TRP A 387 20.92 10.13 28.12
N ASN A 388 20.52 10.88 29.12
CA ASN A 388 21.46 11.56 29.98
C ASN A 388 22.37 10.56 30.70
N SER A 389 23.67 10.78 30.59
CA SER A 389 24.64 9.99 31.34
C SER A 389 24.42 10.14 32.84
N ILE A 390 24.35 9.00 33.51
CA ILE A 390 24.18 9.01 34.96
C ILE A 390 25.37 9.71 35.63
N GLN A 391 25.05 10.60 36.56
CA GLN A 391 26.05 11.30 37.33
C GLN A 391 26.23 10.58 38.70
N THR A 392 27.40 10.03 38.92
CA THR A 392 27.74 9.35 40.17
C THR A 392 29.20 9.58 40.52
N SER A 393 29.47 9.72 41.81
CA SER A 393 30.84 9.81 42.35
C SER A 393 31.47 8.45 42.66
N GLY A 394 30.65 7.40 42.59
CA GLY A 394 31.08 6.03 42.89
C GLY A 394 31.07 5.13 41.64
N PRO A 395 31.49 3.85 41.79
CA PRO A 395 31.43 2.88 40.72
C PRO A 395 30.02 2.68 40.22
N LEU A 396 29.83 2.52 38.88
CA LEU A 396 28.54 2.30 38.25
C LEU A 396 27.80 1.04 38.78
N SER A 397 28.54 0.03 39.22
CA SER A 397 28.00 -1.15 39.86
C SER A 397 27.27 -0.91 41.16
N GLN A 398 27.55 0.21 41.84
CA GLN A 398 26.92 0.60 43.10
C GLN A 398 25.69 1.52 42.93
N VAL A 399 25.38 1.89 41.70
CA VAL A 399 24.15 2.65 41.41
C VAL A 399 22.94 1.77 41.67
N VAL A 400 22.03 2.25 42.49
CA VAL A 400 20.80 1.56 42.86
C VAL A 400 19.60 2.26 42.23
N PHE A 401 18.79 1.52 41.45
CA PHE A 401 17.52 1.96 40.95
C PHE A 401 16.38 1.34 41.74
N PRO A 402 15.20 2.02 41.84
CA PRO A 402 14.06 1.51 42.58
C PRO A 402 13.36 0.37 41.84
N GLY A 403 12.81 -0.58 42.61
CA GLY A 403 11.88 -1.63 42.12
C GLY A 403 12.45 -2.46 40.96
N ASN A 404 11.67 -2.62 39.91
CA ASN A 404 12.00 -3.39 38.72
C ASN A 404 13.13 -2.78 37.87
N LEU A 405 13.46 -1.50 38.07
CA LEU A 405 14.55 -0.82 37.36
C LEU A 405 15.93 -1.28 37.84
N ALA A 406 16.05 -1.86 39.02
CA ALA A 406 17.34 -2.34 39.56
C ALA A 406 18.08 -3.28 38.62
N ALA A 407 17.35 -4.16 37.93
CA ALA A 407 17.92 -5.16 37.02
C ALA A 407 18.49 -4.58 35.71
N TYR A 408 18.26 -3.29 35.41
CA TYR A 408 18.92 -2.60 34.30
C TYR A 408 20.35 -2.18 34.61
N ASN A 409 20.82 -2.25 35.88
CA ASN A 409 22.21 -2.06 36.17
C ASN A 409 23.02 -3.28 35.75
N THR A 410 23.44 -3.34 34.49
CA THR A 410 24.24 -4.43 33.92
C THR A 410 25.70 -4.48 34.39
N TYR A 411 26.13 -3.54 35.23
CA TYR A 411 27.38 -3.58 36.01
C TYR A 411 27.22 -4.36 37.32
N HIS A 412 25.98 -4.61 37.75
CA HIS A 412 25.66 -5.33 38.98
C HIS A 412 24.93 -6.63 38.73
N HIS A 413 24.03 -6.67 37.72
CA HIS A 413 23.23 -7.82 37.38
C HIS A 413 23.73 -8.44 36.06
N GLY A 414 24.07 -9.72 36.09
CA GLY A 414 24.50 -10.44 34.90
C GLY A 414 23.33 -10.85 34.02
N GLY A 415 23.57 -10.88 32.70
CA GLY A 415 22.56 -11.18 31.69
C GLY A 415 22.07 -9.96 30.93
N LEU A 416 21.10 -10.16 30.03
CA LEU A 416 20.44 -9.09 29.31
C LEU A 416 19.56 -8.25 30.27
N PRO A 417 19.35 -6.95 29.99
CA PRO A 417 18.41 -6.13 30.73
C PRO A 417 16.99 -6.72 30.64
N PRO A 418 16.07 -6.39 31.57
CA PRO A 418 14.72 -6.98 31.59
C PRO A 418 13.93 -6.85 30.28
N THR A 419 14.08 -5.70 29.61
CA THR A 419 13.46 -5.44 28.30
C THR A 419 14.50 -4.93 27.31
N PRO A 420 14.20 -4.89 26.00
CA PRO A 420 14.91 -3.98 25.10
C PRO A 420 14.88 -2.55 25.66
N ILE A 421 15.85 -1.71 25.30
CA ILE A 421 15.94 -0.34 25.81
C ILE A 421 15.62 0.72 24.76
N CYS A 422 15.45 0.33 23.50
CA CYS A 422 15.03 1.18 22.40
C CYS A 422 14.57 0.33 21.20
N SER A 423 13.98 0.96 20.22
CA SER A 423 13.62 0.37 18.92
C SER A 423 14.85 0.27 18.02
N PRO A 424 15.37 -0.94 17.76
CA PRO A 424 16.57 -1.13 16.96
C PRO A 424 16.30 -1.04 15.46
N SER A 425 17.31 -0.63 14.69
CA SER A 425 17.34 -0.73 13.23
C SER A 425 17.38 -2.19 12.75
N ALA A 426 17.03 -2.41 11.46
CA ALA A 426 17.21 -3.72 10.82
C ALA A 426 18.70 -4.18 10.87
N ALA A 427 19.65 -3.25 10.76
CA ALA A 427 21.08 -3.54 10.84
C ALA A 427 21.48 -4.09 12.22
N SER A 428 20.97 -3.52 13.31
CA SER A 428 21.22 -4.03 14.66
C SER A 428 20.52 -5.36 14.93
N LEU A 429 19.32 -5.59 14.36
CA LEU A 429 18.66 -6.90 14.42
C LEU A 429 19.48 -7.99 13.70
N ILE A 430 20.06 -7.67 12.53
CA ILE A 430 20.96 -8.58 11.81
C ILE A 430 22.21 -8.87 12.64
N ALA A 431 22.85 -7.85 13.22
CA ALA A 431 24.03 -8.00 14.05
C ALA A 431 23.77 -8.84 15.30
N ALA A 432 22.63 -8.63 15.96
CA ALA A 432 22.23 -9.43 17.10
C ALA A 432 21.85 -10.88 16.72
N LEU A 433 21.34 -11.11 15.52
CA LEU A 433 21.05 -12.45 15.01
C LEU A 433 22.33 -13.25 14.74
N THR A 434 23.33 -12.60 14.17
CA THR A 434 24.62 -13.19 13.78
C THR A 434 25.80 -12.40 14.40
N PRO A 435 25.99 -12.48 15.75
CA PRO A 435 27.09 -11.79 16.42
C PRO A 435 28.44 -12.27 15.90
N ASP A 436 29.38 -11.38 15.62
CA ASP A 436 30.75 -11.76 15.25
C ASP A 436 31.57 -12.09 16.51
N THR A 437 31.68 -13.38 16.79
CA THR A 437 32.43 -13.91 17.93
C THR A 437 33.77 -14.51 17.56
N ALA A 438 34.18 -14.43 16.26
CA ALA A 438 35.34 -15.16 15.72
C ALA A 438 36.63 -14.78 16.45
N ASP A 439 36.82 -13.50 16.72
CA ASP A 439 38.03 -13.02 17.42
C ASP A 439 38.02 -13.17 18.94
N GLY A 440 36.85 -13.47 19.53
CA GLY A 440 36.71 -13.67 20.98
C GLY A 440 36.95 -12.41 21.80
N TYR A 441 36.50 -11.25 21.31
CA TYR A 441 36.56 -10.00 22.06
C TYR A 441 35.60 -10.00 23.25
N PHE A 442 36.04 -9.37 24.35
CA PHE A 442 35.26 -9.14 25.58
C PHE A 442 35.10 -7.66 25.92
N TYR A 443 35.88 -6.79 25.25
CA TYR A 443 35.90 -5.36 25.49
C TYR A 443 35.83 -4.59 24.19
N PHE A 444 35.25 -3.40 24.26
CA PHE A 444 35.33 -2.40 23.22
C PHE A 444 35.30 -1.00 23.84
N LEU A 445 35.75 0.00 23.13
CA LEU A 445 35.60 1.42 23.43
C LEU A 445 35.48 2.24 22.12
N ALA A 446 34.74 3.32 22.18
CA ALA A 446 34.68 4.26 21.06
C ALA A 446 36.06 4.90 20.86
N LYS A 447 36.54 4.98 19.62
CA LYS A 447 37.78 5.72 19.34
C LYS A 447 37.53 7.23 19.41
N ASN A 448 38.40 7.95 20.09
CA ASN A 448 38.33 9.40 20.16
C ASN A 448 39.17 10.04 19.02
N ASP A 449 38.95 9.60 17.79
CA ASP A 449 39.66 10.04 16.60
C ASP A 449 38.74 10.61 15.51
N GLY A 450 37.46 10.79 15.84
CA GLY A 450 36.44 11.29 14.91
C GLY A 450 35.92 10.25 13.88
N SER A 451 36.42 9.02 13.88
CA SER A 451 36.00 7.97 12.93
C SER A 451 34.63 7.39 13.26
N GLY A 452 34.15 7.52 14.51
CA GLY A 452 32.96 6.87 15.00
C GLY A 452 33.08 5.36 15.19
N THR A 453 34.28 4.77 14.92
CA THR A 453 34.54 3.34 15.09
C THR A 453 34.99 2.98 16.50
N HIS A 454 35.01 1.68 16.81
CA HIS A 454 35.44 1.16 18.09
C HIS A 454 36.77 0.42 17.99
N ALA A 455 37.52 0.41 19.09
CA ALA A 455 38.64 -0.48 19.34
C ALA A 455 38.16 -1.66 20.18
N PHE A 456 38.52 -2.88 19.76
CA PHE A 456 38.13 -4.11 20.42
C PHE A 456 39.32 -4.75 21.14
N ALA A 457 39.07 -5.47 22.23
CA ALA A 457 40.09 -6.17 23.00
C ALA A 457 39.59 -7.51 23.56
N LYS A 458 40.51 -8.46 23.70
CA LYS A 458 40.28 -9.79 24.27
C LYS A 458 40.52 -9.87 25.75
N THR A 459 41.43 -9.02 26.24
CA THR A 459 41.89 -8.99 27.63
C THR A 459 41.78 -7.60 28.22
N GLN A 460 41.75 -7.51 29.56
CA GLN A 460 41.79 -6.24 30.29
C GLN A 460 43.04 -5.43 29.91
N ALA A 461 44.19 -6.08 29.82
CA ALA A 461 45.45 -5.40 29.46
C ALA A 461 45.40 -4.75 28.08
N GLU A 462 44.78 -5.41 27.07
CA GLU A 462 44.55 -4.82 25.77
C GLU A 462 43.55 -3.64 25.83
N GLN A 463 42.52 -3.75 26.67
CA GLN A 463 41.54 -2.68 26.86
C GLN A 463 42.20 -1.46 27.54
N ASP A 464 43.05 -1.68 28.55
CA ASP A 464 43.78 -0.60 29.22
C ASP A 464 44.75 0.10 28.23
N ALA A 465 45.40 -0.65 27.35
CA ALA A 465 46.22 -0.11 26.28
C ALA A 465 45.39 0.73 25.31
N ASN A 466 44.16 0.26 24.92
CA ASN A 466 43.24 1.00 24.09
C ASN A 466 42.75 2.30 24.77
N LEU A 467 42.39 2.24 26.07
CA LEU A 467 41.98 3.42 26.85
C LEU A 467 43.09 4.48 26.78
N LYS A 468 44.34 4.09 27.10
CA LYS A 468 45.48 5.00 27.01
C LYS A 468 45.71 5.56 25.60
N LYS A 469 45.62 4.69 24.57
CA LYS A 469 45.82 5.05 23.17
C LYS A 469 44.85 6.11 22.65
N TYR A 470 43.58 6.02 23.08
CA TYR A 470 42.51 6.90 22.63
C TYR A 470 42.17 8.02 23.62
N GLY A 471 43.04 8.24 24.62
CA GLY A 471 42.99 9.41 25.52
C GLY A 471 41.90 9.33 26.60
N TYR A 472 41.45 8.14 26.95
CA TYR A 472 40.60 7.96 28.13
C TYR A 472 41.47 7.89 29.39
N THR A 473 41.36 8.90 30.23
CA THR A 473 41.98 8.88 31.56
C THR A 473 41.20 7.96 32.48
N GLN A 474 41.88 7.10 33.18
CA GLN A 474 41.29 6.26 34.25
C GLN A 474 40.90 7.12 35.44
#